data_a9b808621973845bcab0f7f687d95b1e
#
_entry.id   a9b808621973845bcab0f7f687d95b1e
#
_cell.length_a   1.000
_cell.length_b   1.000
_cell.length_c   1.000
_cell.angle_alpha   90.00
_cell.angle_beta   90.00
_cell.angle_gamma   90.00
#
_symmetry.space_group_name_H-M   'P 1'
#
loop_
_entity.id
_entity.type
_entity.pdbx_description
1 polymer ?
#
loop_
_entity_poly.entity_id
_entity_poly.type
_entity_poly.pdbx_seq_one_letter_code
_entity_poly.pdbx_strand_id
1 'polypeptide(L)'
;MNYQAIIDKYYPEDNELRHILVVHSQSVARKALQIVSSHPELHLDAQFVEEAAMLHDIGIFLTDAPGIQCFGSQPYICHGRLGAELLRKEGYERHARVCERHTGAGITRKQIEEQNLPLPHQDFLPETMEEKVICYADKFFSKTHLDREKSIEKAEKSLAKFGEEGVKRFQQWEKLFE
;
A
#
# COMPACT_ATOMS: atom_id res chain seq x y z
N MET A 1 8.22 -15.56 -4.61
CA MET A 1 9.24 -15.17 -3.59
C MET A 1 8.84 -15.68 -2.19
N ASN A 2 9.73 -15.62 -1.20
CA ASN A 2 9.36 -15.88 0.19
C ASN A 2 9.19 -14.56 0.94
N TYR A 3 7.98 -13.99 0.90
CA TYR A 3 7.70 -12.71 1.56
C TYR A 3 7.79 -12.82 3.09
N GLN A 4 7.53 -14.01 3.66
CA GLN A 4 7.66 -14.23 5.10
C GLN A 4 9.11 -14.04 5.56
N ALA A 5 10.08 -14.54 4.81
CA ALA A 5 11.50 -14.35 5.13
C ALA A 5 11.91 -12.86 5.12
N ILE A 6 11.31 -12.05 4.23
CA ILE A 6 11.55 -10.60 4.21
C ILE A 6 10.92 -9.92 5.43
N ILE A 7 9.68 -10.30 5.79
CA ILE A 7 9.03 -9.80 7.01
C ILE A 7 9.88 -10.17 8.24
N ASP A 8 10.32 -11.42 8.36
CA ASP A 8 11.13 -11.88 9.49
C ASP A 8 12.48 -11.13 9.59
N LYS A 9 13.06 -10.77 8.46
CA LYS A 9 14.31 -10.00 8.40
C LYS A 9 14.16 -8.57 8.94
N TYR A 10 13.11 -7.86 8.53
CA TYR A 10 12.91 -6.45 8.89
C TYR A 10 12.07 -6.23 10.16
N TYR A 11 11.29 -7.23 10.55
CA TYR A 11 10.46 -7.24 11.76
C TYR A 11 10.75 -8.52 12.58
N PRO A 12 11.98 -8.66 13.12
CA PRO A 12 12.41 -9.90 13.77
C PRO A 12 11.72 -10.13 15.13
N GLU A 13 11.18 -9.07 15.74
CA GLU A 13 10.55 -9.16 17.05
C GLU A 13 9.06 -9.48 16.93
N ASP A 14 8.56 -10.39 17.75
CA ASP A 14 7.14 -10.66 17.91
C ASP A 14 6.51 -9.60 18.82
N ASN A 15 6.20 -8.44 18.23
CA ASN A 15 5.67 -7.28 18.93
C ASN A 15 4.41 -6.71 18.22
N GLU A 16 3.83 -5.66 18.80
CA GLU A 16 2.62 -5.05 18.29
C GLU A 16 2.81 -4.44 16.88
N LEU A 17 3.98 -3.86 16.60
CA LEU A 17 4.26 -3.31 15.26
C LEU A 17 4.22 -4.42 14.19
N ARG A 18 4.88 -5.56 14.44
CA ARG A 18 4.82 -6.71 13.54
C ARG A 18 3.39 -7.22 13.37
N HIS A 19 2.63 -7.30 14.45
CA HIS A 19 1.22 -7.70 14.42
C HIS A 19 0.39 -6.76 13.52
N ILE A 20 0.54 -5.44 13.69
CA ILE A 20 -0.14 -4.44 12.85
C ILE A 20 0.21 -4.62 11.38
N LEU A 21 1.50 -4.73 11.03
CA LEU A 21 1.94 -4.94 9.66
C LEU A 21 1.31 -6.19 9.05
N VAL A 22 1.44 -7.33 9.74
CA VAL A 22 1.00 -8.63 9.20
C VAL A 22 -0.51 -8.68 9.04
N VAL A 23 -1.28 -8.27 10.05
CA VAL A 23 -2.75 -8.33 10.01
C VAL A 23 -3.31 -7.37 8.95
N HIS A 24 -2.79 -6.15 8.88
CA HIS A 24 -3.18 -5.18 7.84
C HIS A 24 -2.87 -5.73 6.45
N SER A 25 -1.65 -6.19 6.21
CA SER A 25 -1.24 -6.72 4.91
C SER A 25 -2.02 -7.96 4.49
N GLN A 26 -2.34 -8.86 5.42
CA GLN A 26 -3.21 -10.02 5.17
C GLN A 26 -4.62 -9.61 4.76
N SER A 27 -5.18 -8.56 5.37
CA SER A 27 -6.50 -8.03 5.01
C SER A 27 -6.50 -7.46 3.60
N VAL A 28 -5.46 -6.70 3.25
CA VAL A 28 -5.27 -6.17 1.89
C VAL A 28 -5.08 -7.30 0.87
N ALA A 29 -4.23 -8.28 1.17
CA ALA A 29 -3.98 -9.43 0.29
C ALA A 29 -5.27 -10.23 0.03
N ARG A 30 -6.05 -10.50 1.08
CA ARG A 30 -7.33 -11.22 0.97
C ARG A 30 -8.30 -10.50 0.03
N LYS A 31 -8.49 -9.18 0.21
CA LYS A 31 -9.38 -8.40 -0.66
C LYS A 31 -8.85 -8.34 -2.09
N ALA A 32 -7.57 -8.12 -2.28
CA ALA A 32 -6.94 -8.12 -3.59
C ALA A 32 -7.12 -9.47 -4.32
N LEU A 33 -6.92 -10.59 -3.63
CA LEU A 33 -7.13 -11.92 -4.19
C LEU A 33 -8.60 -12.25 -4.48
N GLN A 34 -9.54 -11.71 -3.71
CA GLN A 34 -10.97 -11.79 -4.05
C GLN A 34 -11.27 -11.10 -5.39
N ILE A 35 -10.71 -9.91 -5.61
CA ILE A 35 -10.82 -9.20 -6.90
C ILE A 35 -10.23 -10.03 -8.02
N VAL A 36 -9.00 -10.57 -7.84
CA VAL A 36 -8.33 -11.44 -8.83
C VAL A 36 -9.23 -12.62 -9.22
N SER A 37 -9.83 -13.29 -8.24
CA SER A 37 -10.68 -14.47 -8.50
C SER A 37 -12.02 -14.12 -9.13
N SER A 38 -12.55 -12.93 -8.86
CA SER A 38 -13.83 -12.45 -9.44
C SER A 38 -13.67 -11.91 -10.86
N HIS A 39 -12.45 -11.55 -11.26
CA HIS A 39 -12.14 -10.94 -12.55
C HIS A 39 -11.07 -11.71 -13.34
N PRO A 40 -11.34 -12.98 -13.74
CA PRO A 40 -10.38 -13.78 -14.48
C PRO A 40 -10.02 -13.19 -15.85
N GLU A 41 -10.88 -12.34 -16.41
CA GLU A 41 -10.65 -11.61 -17.67
C GLU A 41 -9.49 -10.60 -17.59
N LEU A 42 -9.10 -10.18 -16.39
CA LEU A 42 -7.98 -9.27 -16.19
C LEU A 42 -6.61 -9.96 -16.23
N HIS A 43 -6.58 -11.32 -16.24
CA HIS A 43 -5.37 -12.13 -16.32
C HIS A 43 -4.29 -11.74 -15.30
N LEU A 44 -4.69 -11.45 -14.06
CA LEU A 44 -3.80 -10.99 -12.99
C LEU A 44 -2.93 -12.12 -12.44
N ASP A 45 -1.70 -11.81 -12.11
CA ASP A 45 -0.76 -12.71 -11.43
C ASP A 45 -1.11 -12.81 -9.94
N ALA A 46 -1.94 -13.80 -9.57
CA ALA A 46 -2.42 -13.98 -8.20
C ALA A 46 -1.27 -14.15 -7.18
N GLN A 47 -0.22 -14.88 -7.55
CA GLN A 47 0.93 -15.08 -6.68
C GLN A 47 1.66 -13.75 -6.43
N PHE A 48 1.90 -12.98 -7.47
CA PHE A 48 2.51 -11.65 -7.33
C PHE A 48 1.64 -10.70 -6.52
N VAL A 49 0.30 -10.70 -6.73
CA VAL A 49 -0.64 -9.86 -5.96
C VAL A 49 -0.56 -10.19 -4.47
N GLU A 50 -0.55 -11.48 -4.10
CA GLU A 50 -0.39 -11.89 -2.70
C GLU A 50 0.94 -11.39 -2.11
N GLU A 51 2.04 -11.72 -2.76
CA GLU A 51 3.38 -11.34 -2.32
C GLU A 51 3.53 -9.83 -2.14
N ALA A 52 3.10 -9.06 -3.14
CA ALA A 52 3.23 -7.61 -3.13
C ALA A 52 2.29 -6.95 -2.12
N ALA A 53 1.08 -7.46 -1.95
CA ALA A 53 0.17 -6.99 -0.91
C ALA A 53 0.73 -7.25 0.49
N MET A 54 1.37 -8.40 0.72
CA MET A 54 2.01 -8.69 2.02
C MET A 54 3.19 -7.78 2.33
N LEU A 55 3.81 -7.16 1.33
CA LEU A 55 5.02 -6.34 1.46
C LEU A 55 4.81 -4.84 1.20
N HIS A 56 3.60 -4.40 0.80
CA HIS A 56 3.38 -3.02 0.37
C HIS A 56 3.75 -1.97 1.43
N ASP A 57 3.62 -2.32 2.69
CA ASP A 57 3.90 -1.46 3.85
C ASP A 57 5.21 -1.79 4.58
N ILE A 58 6.09 -2.59 4.00
CA ILE A 58 7.31 -3.10 4.67
C ILE A 58 8.20 -1.98 5.24
N GLY A 59 8.08 -0.76 4.75
CA GLY A 59 8.89 0.40 5.17
C GLY A 59 8.34 1.19 6.36
N ILE A 60 7.18 0.84 6.93
CA ILE A 60 6.55 1.67 7.99
C ILE A 60 7.42 1.84 9.24
N PHE A 61 8.22 0.84 9.61
CA PHE A 61 9.07 0.90 10.81
C PHE A 61 10.13 2.00 10.77
N LEU A 62 10.47 2.49 9.58
CA LEU A 62 11.44 3.58 9.38
C LEU A 62 10.84 4.97 9.62
N THR A 63 9.53 5.05 9.83
CA THR A 63 8.79 6.31 9.94
C THR A 63 8.41 6.64 11.37
N ASP A 64 8.13 7.92 11.62
CA ASP A 64 7.61 8.43 12.88
C ASP A 64 6.07 8.42 12.84
N ALA A 65 5.48 7.36 13.39
CA ALA A 65 4.03 7.17 13.49
C ALA A 65 3.70 6.38 14.76
N PRO A 66 3.78 7.00 15.95
CA PRO A 66 3.65 6.31 17.24
C PRO A 66 2.27 5.66 17.44
N GLY A 67 1.21 6.18 16.80
CA GLY A 67 -0.14 5.59 16.83
C GLY A 67 -0.24 4.19 16.23
N ILE A 68 0.76 3.76 15.46
CA ILE A 68 0.89 2.41 14.91
C ILE A 68 2.22 1.75 15.32
N GLN A 69 2.81 2.18 16.42
CA GLN A 69 4.05 1.64 16.98
C GLN A 69 5.29 1.82 16.09
N CYS A 70 5.29 2.84 15.24
CA CYS A 70 6.46 3.20 14.43
C CYS A 70 7.22 4.34 15.09
N PHE A 71 8.48 4.11 15.45
CA PHE A 71 9.36 5.05 16.16
C PHE A 71 10.63 5.36 15.34
N GLY A 72 10.52 5.33 14.02
CA GLY A 72 11.57 5.77 13.12
C GLY A 72 11.67 7.30 13.05
N SER A 73 12.52 7.79 12.14
CA SER A 73 12.82 9.23 12.03
C SER A 73 12.21 9.89 10.79
N GLN A 74 11.72 9.11 9.84
CA GLN A 74 11.22 9.64 8.57
C GLN A 74 9.74 10.01 8.66
N PRO A 75 9.26 11.04 7.91
CA PRO A 75 7.84 11.31 7.80
C PRO A 75 7.07 10.10 7.28
N TYR A 76 5.86 9.88 7.82
CA TYR A 76 5.05 8.70 7.44
C TYR A 76 4.75 8.61 5.94
N ILE A 77 4.58 9.76 5.27
CA ILE A 77 4.37 9.81 3.81
C ILE A 77 5.48 9.13 3.01
N CYS A 78 6.68 8.96 3.59
CA CYS A 78 7.83 8.33 2.95
C CYS A 78 7.82 6.80 3.03
N HIS A 79 6.89 6.18 3.76
CA HIS A 79 6.92 4.73 4.02
C HIS A 79 6.94 3.88 2.75
N GLY A 80 6.17 4.27 1.72
CA GLY A 80 6.15 3.55 0.45
C GLY A 80 7.48 3.59 -0.28
N ARG A 81 8.10 4.77 -0.39
CA ARG A 81 9.44 4.94 -0.98
C ARG A 81 10.51 4.17 -0.19
N LEU A 82 10.48 4.27 1.13
CA LEU A 82 11.42 3.55 1.99
C LEU A 82 11.28 2.03 1.85
N GLY A 83 10.05 1.52 1.81
CA GLY A 83 9.78 0.11 1.56
C GLY A 83 10.27 -0.34 0.18
N ALA A 84 10.09 0.50 -0.84
CA ALA A 84 10.60 0.23 -2.18
C ALA A 84 12.13 0.11 -2.21
N GLU A 85 12.84 0.98 -1.50
CA GLU A 85 14.30 0.91 -1.38
C GLU A 85 14.77 -0.41 -0.73
N LEU A 86 14.06 -0.87 0.32
CA LEU A 86 14.34 -2.16 0.96
C LEU A 86 14.16 -3.32 -0.03
N LEU A 87 13.03 -3.35 -0.76
CA LEU A 87 12.74 -4.42 -1.71
C LEU A 87 13.66 -4.42 -2.93
N ARG A 88 14.13 -3.25 -3.38
CA ARG A 88 15.16 -3.15 -4.42
C ARG A 88 16.50 -3.74 -3.96
N LYS A 89 16.88 -3.52 -2.71
CA LYS A 89 18.08 -4.15 -2.12
C LYS A 89 17.98 -5.67 -2.06
N GLU A 90 16.75 -6.19 -1.89
CA GLU A 90 16.47 -7.63 -1.93
C GLU A 90 16.32 -8.18 -3.37
N GLY A 91 16.37 -7.32 -4.40
CA GLY A 91 16.26 -7.73 -5.80
C GLY A 91 14.83 -7.82 -6.34
N TYR A 92 13.84 -7.23 -5.66
CA TYR A 92 12.41 -7.36 -5.99
C TYR A 92 11.81 -6.06 -6.54
N GLU A 93 12.19 -5.68 -7.76
CA GLU A 93 11.78 -4.43 -8.41
C GLU A 93 10.26 -4.31 -8.60
N ARG A 94 9.58 -5.37 -9.04
CA ARG A 94 8.12 -5.34 -9.24
C ARG A 94 7.38 -5.06 -7.91
N HIS A 95 7.82 -5.68 -6.83
CA HIS A 95 7.26 -5.49 -5.48
C HIS A 95 7.58 -4.09 -4.93
N ALA A 96 8.78 -3.57 -5.20
CA ALA A 96 9.17 -2.20 -4.85
C ALA A 96 8.26 -1.15 -5.49
N ARG A 97 7.86 -1.34 -6.74
CA ARG A 97 6.92 -0.44 -7.44
C ARG A 97 5.56 -0.38 -6.73
N VAL A 98 5.06 -1.50 -6.22
CA VAL A 98 3.81 -1.51 -5.43
C VAL A 98 3.96 -0.69 -4.16
N CYS A 99 5.08 -0.85 -3.42
CA CYS A 99 5.34 -0.07 -2.22
C CYS A 99 5.30 1.44 -2.48
N GLU A 100 6.04 1.93 -3.47
CA GLU A 100 6.17 3.37 -3.70
C GLU A 100 4.94 4.03 -4.31
N ARG A 101 3.97 3.25 -4.82
CA ARG A 101 2.82 3.74 -5.58
C ARG A 101 1.46 3.50 -4.91
N HIS A 102 1.43 2.92 -3.70
CA HIS A 102 0.16 2.58 -3.04
C HIS A 102 -0.40 3.68 -2.14
N THR A 103 0.39 4.69 -1.76
CA THR A 103 -0.05 5.74 -0.83
C THR A 103 -1.19 6.56 -1.43
N GLY A 104 -2.28 6.73 -0.66
CA GLY A 104 -3.51 7.30 -1.19
C GLY A 104 -4.04 6.47 -2.37
N ALA A 105 -4.45 7.11 -3.44
CA ALA A 105 -4.69 6.49 -4.75
C ALA A 105 -3.57 6.86 -5.74
N GLY A 106 -2.33 6.86 -5.26
CA GLY A 106 -1.15 7.39 -5.92
C GLY A 106 -0.94 8.88 -5.64
N ILE A 107 0.29 9.34 -5.76
CA ILE A 107 0.70 10.72 -5.54
C ILE A 107 1.34 11.25 -6.82
N THR A 108 0.86 12.40 -7.31
CA THR A 108 1.43 13.04 -8.51
C THR A 108 2.60 13.93 -8.16
N ARG A 109 3.50 14.15 -9.12
CA ARG A 109 4.55 15.17 -9.03
C ARG A 109 3.97 16.52 -8.65
N LYS A 110 2.85 16.91 -9.26
CA LYS A 110 2.16 18.15 -8.98
C LYS A 110 1.77 18.28 -7.50
N GLN A 111 1.18 17.23 -6.91
CA GLN A 111 0.86 17.23 -5.47
C GLN A 111 2.12 17.38 -4.61
N ILE A 112 3.21 16.70 -4.95
CA ILE A 112 4.46 16.78 -4.22
C ILE A 112 4.98 18.23 -4.22
N GLU A 113 4.97 18.88 -5.37
CA GLU A 113 5.44 20.27 -5.54
C GLU A 113 4.51 21.27 -4.83
N GLU A 114 3.20 21.18 -5.05
CA GLU A 114 2.20 22.11 -4.47
C GLU A 114 2.09 22.01 -2.94
N GLN A 115 2.22 20.80 -2.40
CA GLN A 115 2.11 20.53 -0.96
C GLN A 115 3.46 20.46 -0.25
N ASN A 116 4.55 20.67 -1.00
CA ASN A 116 5.93 20.56 -0.50
C ASN A 116 6.18 19.25 0.26
N LEU A 117 5.75 18.12 -0.32
CA LEU A 117 5.94 16.81 0.29
C LEU A 117 7.40 16.37 0.22
N PRO A 118 7.91 15.67 1.25
CA PRO A 118 9.30 15.20 1.31
C PRO A 118 9.53 13.96 0.44
N LEU A 119 9.18 14.05 -0.83
CA LEU A 119 9.28 12.98 -1.83
C LEU A 119 10.00 13.51 -3.08
N PRO A 120 10.67 12.65 -3.86
CA PRO A 120 11.19 13.02 -5.16
C PRO A 120 10.11 13.62 -6.07
N HIS A 121 10.48 14.63 -6.88
CA HIS A 121 9.55 15.32 -7.77
C HIS A 121 9.26 14.48 -9.02
N GLN A 122 8.49 13.45 -8.85
CA GLN A 122 8.01 12.53 -9.90
C GLN A 122 6.63 11.97 -9.54
N ASP A 123 5.96 11.33 -10.51
CA ASP A 123 4.72 10.65 -10.25
C ASP A 123 4.95 9.30 -9.57
N PHE A 124 4.14 9.02 -8.53
CA PHE A 124 4.05 7.73 -7.85
C PHE A 124 2.61 7.21 -8.01
N LEU A 125 2.25 6.86 -9.23
CA LEU A 125 0.93 6.37 -9.60
C LEU A 125 0.98 4.87 -9.92
N PRO A 126 0.00 4.06 -9.48
CA PRO A 126 -0.13 2.68 -9.94
C PRO A 126 -0.29 2.62 -11.46
N GLU A 127 0.54 1.84 -12.14
CA GLU A 127 0.54 1.69 -13.60
C GLU A 127 -0.02 0.34 -14.03
N THR A 128 0.50 -0.77 -13.48
CA THR A 128 0.00 -2.10 -13.81
C THR A 128 -1.35 -2.37 -13.13
N MET A 129 -2.09 -3.34 -13.66
CA MET A 129 -3.39 -3.69 -13.09
C MET A 129 -3.24 -4.26 -11.67
N GLU A 130 -2.20 -5.05 -11.43
CA GLU A 130 -1.87 -5.58 -10.10
C GLU A 130 -1.55 -4.45 -9.11
N GLU A 131 -0.77 -3.44 -9.52
CA GLU A 131 -0.51 -2.24 -8.69
C GLU A 131 -1.82 -1.53 -8.32
N LYS A 132 -2.75 -1.39 -9.27
CA LYS A 132 -4.06 -0.77 -9.06
C LYS A 132 -4.94 -1.58 -8.11
N VAL A 133 -5.01 -2.90 -8.29
CA VAL A 133 -5.80 -3.80 -7.42
C VAL A 133 -5.31 -3.72 -5.97
N ILE A 134 -4.00 -3.76 -5.74
CA ILE A 134 -3.44 -3.70 -4.39
C ILE A 134 -3.67 -2.32 -3.77
N CYS A 135 -3.42 -1.24 -4.52
CA CYS A 135 -3.67 0.12 -4.07
C CYS A 135 -5.15 0.35 -3.73
N TYR A 136 -6.07 -0.17 -4.55
CA TYR A 136 -7.50 -0.14 -4.31
C TYR A 136 -7.89 -0.89 -3.03
N ALA A 137 -7.45 -2.15 -2.90
CA ALA A 137 -7.75 -2.99 -1.74
C ALA A 137 -7.26 -2.38 -0.42
N ASP A 138 -6.09 -1.75 -0.41
CA ASP A 138 -5.52 -1.10 0.77
C ASP A 138 -6.43 0.00 1.34
N LYS A 139 -7.19 0.70 0.51
CA LYS A 139 -8.03 1.82 0.98
C LYS A 139 -9.17 1.39 1.90
N PHE A 140 -9.52 0.11 1.91
CA PHE A 140 -10.58 -0.44 2.77
C PHE A 140 -10.14 -0.76 4.20
N PHE A 141 -8.83 -0.71 4.49
CA PHE A 141 -8.27 -1.12 5.78
C PHE A 141 -7.46 -0.02 6.45
N SER A 142 -7.50 0.00 7.78
CA SER A 142 -6.75 0.93 8.61
C SER A 142 -5.82 0.17 9.56
N LYS A 143 -4.63 0.68 9.78
CA LYS A 143 -3.66 0.14 10.76
C LYS A 143 -4.05 0.43 12.21
N THR A 144 -5.03 1.31 12.44
CA THR A 144 -5.54 1.65 13.79
C THR A 144 -6.82 0.92 14.15
N HIS A 145 -7.48 0.26 13.18
CA HIS A 145 -8.72 -0.50 13.36
C HIS A 145 -8.64 -1.77 12.50
N LEU A 146 -7.76 -2.68 12.88
CA LEU A 146 -7.41 -3.89 12.11
C LEU A 146 -8.58 -4.85 11.86
N ASP A 147 -9.60 -4.82 12.71
CA ASP A 147 -10.80 -5.66 12.68
C ASP A 147 -11.91 -5.16 11.73
N ARG A 148 -11.69 -4.04 11.05
CA ARG A 148 -12.73 -3.37 10.27
C ARG A 148 -12.35 -3.18 8.81
N GLU A 149 -13.28 -3.56 7.92
CA GLU A 149 -13.28 -3.17 6.52
C GLU A 149 -14.19 -1.95 6.34
N LYS A 150 -13.68 -0.91 5.68
CA LYS A 150 -14.47 0.27 5.33
C LYS A 150 -15.43 -0.04 4.20
N SER A 151 -16.58 0.65 4.16
CA SER A 151 -17.38 0.73 2.94
C SER A 151 -16.66 1.58 1.87
N ILE A 152 -17.12 1.48 0.63
CA ILE A 152 -16.62 2.30 -0.49
C ILE A 152 -16.71 3.80 -0.15
N GLU A 153 -17.85 4.25 0.36
CA GLU A 153 -18.07 5.66 0.73
C GLU A 153 -17.10 6.14 1.83
N LYS A 154 -16.78 5.27 2.78
CA LYS A 154 -15.80 5.59 3.83
C LYS A 154 -14.37 5.64 3.28
N ALA A 155 -14.04 4.76 2.34
CA ALA A 155 -12.75 4.78 1.66
C ALA A 155 -12.59 6.07 0.83
N GLU A 156 -13.59 6.43 0.03
CA GLU A 156 -13.63 7.69 -0.72
C GLU A 156 -13.50 8.92 0.17
N LYS A 157 -14.27 8.97 1.27
CA LYS A 157 -14.20 10.06 2.24
C LYS A 157 -12.81 10.19 2.87
N SER A 158 -12.13 9.09 3.11
CA SER A 158 -10.74 9.10 3.61
C SER A 158 -9.77 9.66 2.57
N LEU A 159 -9.95 9.31 1.29
CA LEU A 159 -9.15 9.81 0.18
C LEU A 159 -9.40 11.30 -0.11
N ALA A 160 -10.63 11.77 0.03
CA ALA A 160 -11.01 13.17 -0.23
C ALA A 160 -10.21 14.17 0.59
N LYS A 161 -9.69 13.78 1.75
CA LYS A 161 -8.79 14.61 2.59
C LYS A 161 -7.48 14.98 1.87
N PHE A 162 -7.07 14.21 0.85
CA PHE A 162 -5.84 14.41 0.08
C PHE A 162 -6.10 14.98 -1.31
N GLY A 163 -7.34 15.38 -1.63
CA GLY A 163 -7.75 15.97 -2.89
C GLY A 163 -8.66 15.09 -3.74
N GLU A 164 -9.31 15.71 -4.72
CA GLU A 164 -10.32 15.04 -5.55
C GLU A 164 -9.74 14.09 -6.61
N GLU A 165 -8.51 14.33 -7.07
CA GLU A 165 -7.91 13.50 -8.13
C GLU A 165 -7.73 12.04 -7.69
N GLY A 166 -7.34 11.82 -6.43
CA GLY A 166 -7.24 10.48 -5.86
C GLY A 166 -8.60 9.79 -5.75
N VAL A 167 -9.64 10.52 -5.37
CA VAL A 167 -11.02 9.99 -5.33
C VAL A 167 -11.47 9.57 -6.73
N LYS A 168 -11.23 10.39 -7.75
CA LYS A 168 -11.60 10.06 -9.15
C LYS A 168 -10.88 8.79 -9.64
N ARG A 169 -9.59 8.64 -9.32
CA ARG A 169 -8.85 7.40 -9.66
C ARG A 169 -9.43 6.19 -8.95
N PHE A 170 -9.72 6.30 -7.66
CA PHE A 170 -10.34 5.24 -6.88
C PHE A 170 -11.70 4.83 -7.47
N GLN A 171 -12.55 5.77 -7.84
CA GLN A 171 -13.85 5.52 -8.48
C GLN A 171 -13.71 4.87 -9.87
N GLN A 172 -12.65 5.15 -10.61
CA GLN A 172 -12.35 4.45 -11.86
C GLN A 172 -11.98 2.99 -11.60
N TRP A 173 -11.21 2.72 -10.53
CA TRP A 173 -10.86 1.36 -10.14
C TRP A 173 -12.06 0.60 -9.57
N GLU A 174 -12.93 1.25 -8.81
CA GLU A 174 -14.19 0.67 -8.36
C GLU A 174 -15.00 0.07 -9.52
N LYS A 175 -15.14 0.81 -10.61
CA LYS A 175 -15.84 0.34 -11.82
C LYS A 175 -15.18 -0.86 -12.51
N LEU A 176 -13.91 -1.09 -12.23
CA LEU A 176 -13.15 -2.22 -12.79
C LEU A 176 -13.17 -3.45 -11.88
N PHE A 177 -13.35 -3.26 -10.58
CA PHE A 177 -13.12 -4.30 -9.57
C PHE A 177 -14.36 -4.70 -8.76
N GLU A 178 -15.47 -3.97 -8.89
CA GLU A 178 -16.77 -4.25 -8.25
C GLU A 178 -17.81 -4.61 -9.32
#